data_ba0ae2ee5ff6d15d592ba2502028002d
#
_entry.id   ba0ae2ee5ff6d15d592ba2502028002d
#
_cell.length_a   1.000
_cell.length_b   1.000
_cell.length_c   1.000
_cell.angle_alpha   90.00
_cell.angle_beta   90.00
_cell.angle_gamma   90.00
#
_symmetry.space_group_name_H-M   'P 1'
#
loop_
_entity.id
_entity.type
_entity.pdbx_description
1 polymer ?
#
loop_
_entity_poly.entity_id
_entity_poly.type
_entity_poly.pdbx_seq_one_letter_code
_entity_poly.pdbx_strand_id
1 'polypeptide(L)'
;MKVYFRVLWCLLALVVASCGRQRQDDDMFKDIDVKSINSETIVNRQVEYYRQNNDWRHLAQALYIKGMWLHHHHKDKEAIICLKQAESMAVPLTYKSSSTEAYQLMLHIYLGISSINMQAGIFDKASSYARKAQLIAEKTQSPKDKGMVFDNLTQLYIRQHQADSALYYAEKCIPCLPHLDKHQQASTSEHISMAYANRKMYALAQQYASQAVKEAQCPDAHMVLGRIAAMQQQDNVAMHHWQQALRHGDDRCRLAVFKELRTRMVATGQQASAIACGDSIIMLAERIIKTRQTEQLMQEQNDFEQNEIAARDRQLLYVIISVAAPLLIIFFIMMAYSKRKERMKEEQLKSQEQLVINYSRQIDDMEKAYKNNCQENSRLKSELQVIRKKRSELIHMGEQRFKEIRQGGTVAAWGKDDFDAFVEYYRSIEGEKVAVMENTYDKLTSYNMFFLILFQIGISEADMPRILNRAAGTVRTLKSRMKGLKKEATQV
;
A
#
# COMPACT_ATOMS: atom_id res chain seq x y z
N MET A 1 -0.95 -59.24 -8.26
CA MET A 1 0.01 -58.57 -7.36
C MET A 1 1.32 -58.11 -8.05
N LYS A 2 1.96 -58.89 -8.90
CA LYS A 2 3.25 -58.49 -9.56
C LYS A 2 3.15 -57.26 -10.49
N VAL A 3 2.00 -57.02 -11.12
CA VAL A 3 1.83 -55.87 -12.06
C VAL A 3 1.66 -54.56 -11.28
N TYR A 4 0.95 -54.55 -10.13
CA TYR A 4 0.80 -53.35 -9.30
C TYR A 4 2.11 -52.92 -8.65
N PHE A 5 2.97 -53.88 -8.30
CA PHE A 5 4.28 -53.57 -7.74
C PHE A 5 5.22 -52.92 -8.75
N ARG A 6 5.12 -53.30 -10.04
CA ARG A 6 5.90 -52.68 -11.13
C ARG A 6 5.45 -51.26 -11.44
N VAL A 7 4.14 -50.99 -11.45
CA VAL A 7 3.58 -49.63 -11.66
C VAL A 7 3.96 -48.70 -10.51
N LEU A 8 3.90 -49.20 -9.26
CA LEU A 8 4.33 -48.44 -8.09
C LEU A 8 5.83 -48.11 -8.09
N TRP A 9 6.66 -49.07 -8.56
CA TRP A 9 8.11 -48.85 -8.71
C TRP A 9 8.44 -47.88 -9.85
N CYS A 10 7.71 -47.90 -10.97
CA CYS A 10 7.87 -46.91 -12.03
C CYS A 10 7.45 -45.50 -11.58
N LEU A 11 6.40 -45.38 -10.79
CA LEU A 11 6.00 -44.10 -10.20
C LEU A 11 7.01 -43.59 -9.17
N LEU A 12 7.57 -44.47 -8.32
CA LEU A 12 8.64 -44.12 -7.39
C LEU A 12 9.95 -43.73 -8.12
N ALA A 13 10.28 -44.41 -9.19
CA ALA A 13 11.48 -44.11 -10.01
C ALA A 13 11.34 -42.75 -10.73
N LEU A 14 10.13 -42.37 -11.14
CA LEU A 14 9.86 -41.05 -11.73
C LEU A 14 9.96 -39.94 -10.69
N VAL A 15 9.54 -40.20 -9.42
CA VAL A 15 9.68 -39.24 -8.32
C VAL A 15 11.14 -39.07 -7.89
N VAL A 16 11.95 -40.16 -7.91
CA VAL A 16 13.38 -40.10 -7.57
C VAL A 16 14.21 -39.48 -8.70
N ALA A 17 13.82 -39.67 -9.98
CA ALA A 17 14.52 -39.07 -11.12
C ALA A 17 14.28 -37.53 -11.22
N SER A 18 13.21 -37.02 -10.61
CA SER A 18 12.96 -35.57 -10.51
C SER A 18 13.80 -34.86 -9.42
N CYS A 19 14.31 -35.61 -8.44
CA CYS A 19 15.15 -35.04 -7.37
C CYS A 19 16.63 -34.89 -7.72
N GLY A 20 17.08 -35.41 -8.88
CA GLY A 20 18.52 -35.47 -9.24
C GLY A 20 19.07 -34.29 -10.03
N ARG A 21 18.25 -33.30 -10.42
CA ARG A 21 18.67 -32.18 -11.29
C ARG A 21 18.85 -30.83 -10.60
N GLN A 22 18.99 -30.80 -9.30
CA GLN A 22 18.83 -29.59 -8.47
C GLN A 22 20.16 -29.04 -7.89
N ARG A 23 21.25 -28.99 -8.66
CA ARG A 23 22.52 -28.53 -8.07
C ARG A 23 23.39 -27.54 -8.87
N GLN A 24 22.92 -26.93 -9.93
CA GLN A 24 23.80 -26.05 -10.72
C GLN A 24 23.29 -24.61 -10.97
N ASP A 25 22.04 -24.27 -10.62
CA ASP A 25 21.46 -22.96 -10.94
C ASP A 25 21.14 -22.07 -9.70
N ASP A 26 21.58 -22.44 -8.51
CA ASP A 26 21.24 -21.70 -7.26
C ASP A 26 21.89 -20.30 -7.15
N ASP A 27 22.85 -19.95 -8.02
CA ASP A 27 23.55 -18.66 -7.97
C ASP A 27 23.08 -17.62 -8.99
N MET A 28 22.15 -17.96 -9.90
CA MET A 28 21.77 -17.05 -10.99
C MET A 28 21.00 -15.79 -10.55
N PHE A 29 20.52 -15.72 -9.30
CA PHE A 29 19.67 -14.63 -8.82
C PHE A 29 20.16 -13.92 -7.57
N LYS A 30 21.36 -14.26 -7.04
CA LYS A 30 21.81 -13.65 -5.76
C LYS A 30 22.04 -12.14 -5.84
N ASP A 31 22.29 -11.58 -7.04
CA ASP A 31 22.69 -10.18 -7.21
C ASP A 31 22.05 -9.49 -8.42
N ILE A 32 20.82 -9.89 -8.84
CA ILE A 32 20.16 -9.16 -9.93
C ILE A 32 19.68 -7.81 -9.40
N ASP A 33 20.41 -6.75 -9.72
CA ASP A 33 19.91 -5.40 -9.60
C ASP A 33 18.73 -5.22 -10.58
N VAL A 34 17.50 -5.17 -10.03
CA VAL A 34 16.26 -4.97 -10.81
C VAL A 34 16.34 -3.75 -11.71
N LYS A 35 17.11 -2.73 -11.31
CA LYS A 35 17.34 -1.50 -12.09
C LYS A 35 18.22 -1.73 -13.32
N SER A 36 19.05 -2.78 -13.32
CA SER A 36 19.92 -3.12 -14.46
C SER A 36 19.20 -3.89 -15.56
N ILE A 37 17.97 -4.36 -15.33
CA ILE A 37 17.17 -5.10 -16.33
C ILE A 37 16.56 -4.11 -17.31
N ASN A 38 17.13 -4.07 -18.53
CA ASN A 38 16.74 -3.10 -19.56
C ASN A 38 15.51 -3.50 -20.39
N SER A 39 14.88 -4.63 -20.14
CA SER A 39 13.77 -5.11 -21.00
C SER A 39 12.74 -5.94 -20.24
N GLU A 40 11.46 -5.59 -20.43
CA GLU A 40 10.32 -6.37 -19.97
C GLU A 40 10.30 -7.80 -20.53
N THR A 41 10.84 -7.98 -21.72
CA THR A 41 10.94 -9.29 -22.37
C THR A 41 11.82 -10.28 -21.59
N ILE A 42 12.86 -9.79 -20.92
CA ILE A 42 13.77 -10.64 -20.13
C ILE A 42 13.02 -11.19 -18.91
N VAL A 43 12.37 -10.33 -18.13
CA VAL A 43 11.63 -10.76 -16.93
C VAL A 43 10.43 -11.65 -17.28
N ASN A 44 9.74 -11.37 -18.41
CA ASN A 44 8.66 -12.21 -18.91
C ASN A 44 9.14 -13.60 -19.31
N ARG A 45 10.28 -13.69 -20.00
CA ARG A 45 10.89 -14.96 -20.41
C ARG A 45 11.28 -15.82 -19.21
N GLN A 46 11.83 -15.22 -18.15
CA GLN A 46 12.18 -15.93 -16.93
C GLN A 46 10.94 -16.51 -16.23
N VAL A 47 9.89 -15.70 -16.07
CA VAL A 47 8.62 -16.17 -15.49
C VAL A 47 8.05 -17.35 -16.29
N GLU A 48 8.06 -17.25 -17.63
CA GLU A 48 7.53 -18.31 -18.49
C GLU A 48 8.38 -19.57 -18.43
N TYR A 49 9.71 -19.46 -18.42
CA TYR A 49 10.63 -20.57 -18.29
C TYR A 49 10.39 -21.38 -17.00
N TYR A 50 10.33 -20.72 -15.83
CA TYR A 50 10.09 -21.44 -14.58
C TYR A 50 8.68 -21.99 -14.46
N ARG A 51 7.69 -21.33 -15.08
CA ARG A 51 6.30 -21.83 -15.16
C ARG A 51 6.23 -23.14 -15.96
N GLN A 52 6.88 -23.20 -17.13
CA GLN A 52 6.89 -24.39 -17.99
C GLN A 52 7.64 -25.56 -17.35
N ASN A 53 8.67 -25.28 -16.55
CA ASN A 53 9.45 -26.29 -15.84
C ASN A 53 8.82 -26.71 -14.49
N ASN A 54 7.67 -26.16 -14.10
CA ASN A 54 7.03 -26.38 -12.79
C ASN A 54 7.95 -26.10 -11.59
N ASP A 55 8.91 -25.19 -11.75
CA ASP A 55 9.81 -24.76 -10.69
C ASP A 55 9.19 -23.61 -9.91
N TRP A 56 8.36 -23.96 -8.95
CA TRP A 56 7.56 -23.00 -8.17
C TRP A 56 8.39 -22.07 -7.31
N ARG A 57 9.58 -22.50 -6.85
CA ARG A 57 10.48 -21.68 -6.03
C ARG A 57 11.06 -20.53 -6.86
N HIS A 58 11.70 -20.86 -7.96
CA HIS A 58 12.29 -19.87 -8.86
C HIS A 58 11.22 -19.04 -9.59
N LEU A 59 10.03 -19.62 -9.83
CA LEU A 59 8.89 -18.88 -10.35
C LEU A 59 8.44 -17.78 -9.38
N ALA A 60 8.34 -18.06 -8.07
CA ALA A 60 8.01 -17.06 -7.07
C ALA A 60 9.04 -15.92 -7.05
N GLN A 61 10.32 -16.25 -7.14
CA GLN A 61 11.40 -15.28 -7.21
C GLN A 61 11.36 -14.44 -8.50
N ALA A 62 11.15 -15.09 -9.66
CA ALA A 62 11.02 -14.41 -10.95
C ALA A 62 9.81 -13.47 -10.98
N LEU A 63 8.69 -13.87 -10.39
CA LEU A 63 7.49 -13.02 -10.25
C LEU A 63 7.75 -11.82 -9.32
N TYR A 64 8.50 -11.99 -8.23
CA TYR A 64 8.93 -10.89 -7.37
C TYR A 64 9.80 -9.90 -8.17
N ILE A 65 10.81 -10.38 -8.89
CA ILE A 65 11.70 -9.54 -9.72
C ILE A 65 10.88 -8.79 -10.78
N LYS A 66 9.97 -9.48 -11.47
CA LYS A 66 9.07 -8.86 -12.45
C LYS A 66 8.18 -7.79 -11.80
N GLY A 67 7.62 -8.09 -10.63
CA GLY A 67 6.79 -7.12 -9.89
C GLY A 67 7.57 -5.86 -9.52
N MET A 68 8.79 -6.00 -9.01
CA MET A 68 9.64 -4.86 -8.67
C MET A 68 10.11 -4.09 -9.92
N TRP A 69 10.40 -4.78 -11.02
CA TRP A 69 10.72 -4.16 -12.29
C TRP A 69 9.54 -3.31 -12.82
N LEU A 70 8.33 -3.86 -12.80
CA LEU A 70 7.11 -3.16 -13.21
C LEU A 70 6.86 -1.92 -12.34
N HIS A 71 7.04 -2.05 -11.02
CA HIS A 71 6.93 -0.93 -10.09
C HIS A 71 7.92 0.20 -10.41
N HIS A 72 9.17 -0.15 -10.70
CA HIS A 72 10.19 0.83 -11.11
C HIS A 72 9.82 1.57 -12.41
N HIS A 73 9.03 0.92 -13.29
CA HIS A 73 8.53 1.51 -14.53
C HIS A 73 7.11 2.10 -14.39
N HIS A 74 6.67 2.39 -13.16
CA HIS A 74 5.35 2.99 -12.86
C HIS A 74 4.15 2.18 -13.35
N LYS A 75 4.31 0.86 -13.53
CA LYS A 75 3.25 -0.11 -13.86
C LYS A 75 2.76 -0.80 -12.59
N ASP A 76 2.27 -0.02 -11.62
CA ASP A 76 2.00 -0.50 -10.27
C ASP A 76 0.86 -1.52 -10.20
N LYS A 77 -0.10 -1.47 -11.14
CA LYS A 77 -1.19 -2.45 -11.24
C LYS A 77 -0.67 -3.85 -11.53
N GLU A 78 0.14 -3.96 -12.58
CA GLU A 78 0.74 -5.21 -12.99
C GLU A 78 1.78 -5.69 -11.96
N ALA A 79 2.48 -4.75 -11.32
CA ALA A 79 3.44 -5.03 -10.27
C ALA A 79 2.78 -5.74 -9.07
N ILE A 80 1.67 -5.21 -8.57
CA ILE A 80 0.92 -5.82 -7.45
C ILE A 80 0.42 -7.22 -7.80
N ILE A 81 -0.08 -7.43 -9.02
CA ILE A 81 -0.53 -8.75 -9.48
C ILE A 81 0.63 -9.76 -9.43
N CYS A 82 1.80 -9.38 -9.97
CA CYS A 82 2.97 -10.25 -9.94
C CYS A 82 3.43 -10.56 -8.50
N LEU A 83 3.45 -9.55 -7.62
CA LEU A 83 3.84 -9.74 -6.22
C LEU A 83 2.83 -10.59 -5.45
N LYS A 84 1.54 -10.49 -5.75
CA LYS A 84 0.49 -11.34 -5.17
C LYS A 84 0.61 -12.79 -5.63
N GLN A 85 0.92 -13.01 -6.90
CA GLN A 85 1.23 -14.34 -7.40
C GLN A 85 2.49 -14.91 -6.74
N ALA A 86 3.54 -14.09 -6.57
CA ALA A 86 4.74 -14.48 -5.84
C ALA A 86 4.43 -14.84 -4.37
N GLU A 87 3.59 -14.05 -3.67
CA GLU A 87 3.13 -14.33 -2.30
C GLU A 87 2.45 -15.70 -2.23
N SER A 88 1.49 -15.98 -3.12
CA SER A 88 0.75 -17.24 -3.12
C SER A 88 1.62 -18.47 -3.33
N MET A 89 2.72 -18.33 -4.07
CA MET A 89 3.68 -19.41 -4.32
C MET A 89 4.74 -19.53 -3.22
N ALA A 90 5.14 -18.41 -2.60
CA ALA A 90 6.16 -18.39 -1.55
C ALA A 90 5.62 -18.89 -0.19
N VAL A 91 4.33 -18.67 0.11
CA VAL A 91 3.70 -19.12 1.38
C VAL A 91 3.89 -20.63 1.63
N PRO A 92 3.59 -21.55 0.69
CA PRO A 92 3.83 -22.98 0.89
C PRO A 92 5.30 -23.34 1.13
N LEU A 93 6.23 -22.56 0.58
CA LEU A 93 7.68 -22.82 0.74
C LEU A 93 8.13 -22.60 2.18
N THR A 94 7.54 -21.64 2.91
CA THR A 94 7.86 -21.39 4.31
C THR A 94 7.36 -22.50 5.26
N TYR A 95 6.36 -23.28 4.84
CA TYR A 95 5.85 -24.43 5.59
C TYR A 95 6.60 -25.72 5.29
N LYS A 96 7.05 -25.92 4.04
CA LYS A 96 7.71 -27.17 3.61
C LYS A 96 9.19 -27.21 3.94
N SER A 97 9.87 -26.08 3.89
CA SER A 97 11.27 -25.95 4.31
C SER A 97 11.37 -24.66 5.13
N SER A 98 11.75 -24.78 6.39
CA SER A 98 12.10 -23.61 7.22
C SER A 98 13.42 -22.97 6.76
N SER A 99 13.62 -22.86 5.42
CA SER A 99 14.85 -22.29 4.87
C SER A 99 14.85 -20.77 5.07
N THR A 100 15.96 -20.23 5.48
CA THR A 100 16.17 -18.78 5.63
C THR A 100 15.84 -18.04 4.33
N GLU A 101 16.12 -18.62 3.18
CA GLU A 101 15.88 -18.06 1.85
C GLU A 101 14.39 -17.92 1.52
N ALA A 102 13.55 -18.90 1.93
CA ALA A 102 12.11 -18.80 1.75
C ALA A 102 11.53 -17.63 2.58
N TYR A 103 12.02 -17.46 3.81
CA TYR A 103 11.61 -16.33 4.65
C TYR A 103 12.12 -14.99 4.08
N GLN A 104 13.35 -14.94 3.54
CA GLN A 104 13.87 -13.74 2.89
C GLN A 104 13.07 -13.36 1.66
N LEU A 105 12.71 -14.32 0.80
CA LEU A 105 11.84 -14.05 -0.35
C LEU A 105 10.48 -13.50 0.09
N MET A 106 9.86 -14.11 1.10
CA MET A 106 8.60 -13.60 1.67
C MET A 106 8.74 -12.19 2.22
N LEU A 107 9.82 -11.90 2.94
CA LEU A 107 10.13 -10.57 3.45
C LEU A 107 10.17 -9.54 2.33
N HIS A 108 10.93 -9.82 1.27
CA HIS A 108 11.06 -8.93 0.13
C HIS A 108 9.72 -8.71 -0.60
N ILE A 109 8.91 -9.78 -0.78
CA ILE A 109 7.57 -9.67 -1.36
C ILE A 109 6.70 -8.75 -0.51
N TYR A 110 6.67 -8.93 0.81
CA TYR A 110 5.86 -8.11 1.70
C TYR A 110 6.31 -6.65 1.74
N LEU A 111 7.62 -6.39 1.75
CA LEU A 111 8.17 -5.04 1.65
C LEU A 111 7.84 -4.39 0.31
N GLY A 112 7.90 -5.14 -0.80
CA GLY A 112 7.52 -4.67 -2.12
C GLY A 112 6.04 -4.26 -2.19
N ILE A 113 5.14 -5.13 -1.70
CA ILE A 113 3.69 -4.82 -1.64
C ILE A 113 3.43 -3.63 -0.71
N SER A 114 4.11 -3.56 0.44
CA SER A 114 4.00 -2.43 1.37
C SER A 114 4.42 -1.13 0.69
N SER A 115 5.56 -1.12 -0.02
CA SER A 115 6.10 0.06 -0.71
C SER A 115 5.15 0.56 -1.79
N ILE A 116 4.63 -0.32 -2.64
CA ILE A 116 3.67 0.04 -3.68
C ILE A 116 2.41 0.66 -3.05
N ASN A 117 1.81 -0.01 -2.06
CA ASN A 117 0.62 0.51 -1.38
C ASN A 117 0.89 1.84 -0.67
N MET A 118 2.07 2.00 -0.07
CA MET A 118 2.47 3.25 0.56
C MET A 118 2.63 4.38 -0.44
N GLN A 119 3.22 4.13 -1.61
CA GLN A 119 3.31 5.12 -2.68
C GLN A 119 1.93 5.49 -3.20
N ALA A 120 1.06 4.51 -3.31
CA ALA A 120 -0.33 4.63 -3.67
C ALA A 120 -1.17 5.39 -2.62
N GLY A 121 -0.70 5.58 -1.42
CA GLY A 121 -1.44 6.21 -0.33
C GLY A 121 -2.45 5.27 0.34
N ILE A 122 -2.40 3.96 0.05
CA ILE A 122 -3.25 2.92 0.65
C ILE A 122 -2.57 2.44 1.94
N PHE A 123 -2.54 3.31 2.93
CA PHE A 123 -1.73 3.13 4.14
C PHE A 123 -2.15 1.94 5.00
N ASP A 124 -3.43 1.55 5.00
CA ASP A 124 -3.90 0.39 5.76
C ASP A 124 -3.30 -0.91 5.21
N LYS A 125 -3.32 -1.10 3.89
CA LYS A 125 -2.68 -2.24 3.24
C LYS A 125 -1.16 -2.19 3.42
N ALA A 126 -0.53 -1.03 3.23
CA ALA A 126 0.90 -0.85 3.45
C ALA A 126 1.30 -1.25 4.88
N SER A 127 0.58 -0.78 5.90
CA SER A 127 0.80 -1.14 7.31
C SER A 127 0.63 -2.64 7.57
N SER A 128 -0.39 -3.25 6.97
CA SER A 128 -0.64 -4.69 7.10
C SER A 128 0.53 -5.51 6.58
N TYR A 129 1.04 -5.17 5.37
CA TYR A 129 2.18 -5.87 4.77
C TYR A 129 3.50 -5.58 5.48
N ALA A 130 3.73 -4.36 5.96
CA ALA A 130 4.88 -4.03 6.79
C ALA A 130 4.91 -4.85 8.09
N ARG A 131 3.76 -5.05 8.75
CA ARG A 131 3.65 -5.93 9.92
C ARG A 131 3.92 -7.40 9.59
N LYS A 132 3.41 -7.90 8.45
CA LYS A 132 3.76 -9.26 7.99
C LYS A 132 5.27 -9.40 7.78
N ALA A 133 5.91 -8.41 7.16
CA ALA A 133 7.36 -8.38 6.98
C ALA A 133 8.10 -8.36 8.33
N GLN A 134 7.60 -7.60 9.32
CA GLN A 134 8.17 -7.56 10.67
C GLN A 134 8.15 -8.93 11.34
N LEU A 135 7.03 -9.66 11.25
CA LEU A 135 6.94 -11.02 11.80
C LEU A 135 7.94 -11.99 11.14
N ILE A 136 8.21 -11.82 9.85
CA ILE A 136 9.25 -12.61 9.17
C ILE A 136 10.65 -12.23 9.66
N ALA A 137 10.96 -10.94 9.79
CA ALA A 137 12.25 -10.46 10.28
C ALA A 137 12.54 -10.88 11.74
N GLU A 138 11.50 -11.08 12.55
CA GLU A 138 11.61 -11.66 13.88
C GLU A 138 12.00 -13.14 13.83
N LYS A 139 11.56 -13.88 12.82
CA LYS A 139 11.92 -15.30 12.62
C LYS A 139 13.34 -15.48 12.07
N THR A 140 13.75 -14.65 11.12
CA THR A 140 15.11 -14.72 10.55
C THR A 140 16.17 -14.22 11.52
N GLN A 141 15.80 -13.36 12.45
CA GLN A 141 16.68 -12.67 13.42
C GLN A 141 17.84 -11.92 12.77
N SER A 142 17.84 -11.79 11.45
CA SER A 142 18.86 -11.09 10.67
C SER A 142 18.81 -9.58 10.94
N PRO A 143 19.91 -8.94 11.34
CA PRO A 143 19.97 -7.49 11.49
C PRO A 143 19.67 -6.76 10.16
N LYS A 144 20.07 -7.33 9.01
CA LYS A 144 19.75 -6.81 7.68
C LYS A 144 18.24 -6.77 7.46
N ASP A 145 17.56 -7.90 7.72
CA ASP A 145 16.12 -8.02 7.51
C ASP A 145 15.33 -7.07 8.42
N LYS A 146 15.75 -6.97 9.69
CA LYS A 146 15.18 -5.99 10.64
C LYS A 146 15.38 -4.56 10.17
N GLY A 147 16.57 -4.22 9.67
CA GLY A 147 16.89 -2.91 9.14
C GLY A 147 15.96 -2.53 7.98
N MET A 148 15.76 -3.43 7.01
CA MET A 148 14.88 -3.21 5.87
C MET A 148 13.41 -2.99 6.29
N VAL A 149 12.94 -3.75 7.28
CA VAL A 149 11.57 -3.59 7.80
C VAL A 149 11.39 -2.28 8.55
N PHE A 150 12.35 -1.93 9.41
CA PHE A 150 12.27 -0.67 10.17
C PHE A 150 12.36 0.54 9.24
N ASP A 151 13.17 0.46 8.18
CA ASP A 151 13.23 1.48 7.15
C ASP A 151 11.88 1.66 6.43
N ASN A 152 11.25 0.56 5.99
CA ASN A 152 9.92 0.61 5.38
C ASN A 152 8.87 1.20 6.33
N LEU A 153 8.89 0.85 7.62
CA LEU A 153 8.01 1.43 8.64
C LEU A 153 8.31 2.91 8.89
N THR A 154 9.58 3.30 8.92
CA THR A 154 9.99 4.72 9.02
C THR A 154 9.37 5.52 7.88
N GLN A 155 9.57 5.06 6.64
CA GLN A 155 9.02 5.71 5.46
C GLN A 155 7.49 5.78 5.50
N LEU A 156 6.83 4.70 5.90
CA LEU A 156 5.38 4.63 6.04
C LEU A 156 4.86 5.71 6.99
N TYR A 157 5.45 5.82 8.18
CA TYR A 157 5.01 6.80 9.17
C TYR A 157 5.38 8.25 8.82
N ILE A 158 6.48 8.47 8.09
CA ILE A 158 6.78 9.78 7.49
C ILE A 158 5.64 10.17 6.54
N ARG A 159 5.19 9.26 5.67
CA ARG A 159 4.11 9.53 4.71
C ARG A 159 2.73 9.70 5.35
N GLN A 160 2.51 9.08 6.50
CA GLN A 160 1.32 9.28 7.31
C GLN A 160 1.38 10.55 8.18
N HIS A 161 2.48 11.29 8.15
CA HIS A 161 2.74 12.45 9.02
C HIS A 161 2.73 12.12 10.52
N GLN A 162 3.07 10.88 10.87
CA GLN A 162 3.17 10.40 12.25
C GLN A 162 4.63 10.50 12.73
N ALA A 163 5.03 11.70 13.12
CA ALA A 163 6.44 12.01 13.39
C ALA A 163 7.04 11.18 14.54
N ASP A 164 6.26 10.86 15.58
CA ASP A 164 6.75 10.06 16.73
C ASP A 164 7.00 8.60 16.34
N SER A 165 6.06 8.00 15.61
CA SER A 165 6.22 6.63 15.10
C SER A 165 7.36 6.54 14.09
N ALA A 166 7.49 7.54 13.21
CA ALA A 166 8.59 7.61 12.25
C ALA A 166 9.95 7.67 12.97
N LEU A 167 10.07 8.51 13.99
CA LEU A 167 11.31 8.62 14.78
C LEU A 167 11.63 7.31 15.50
N TYR A 168 10.64 6.69 16.14
CA TYR A 168 10.80 5.43 16.84
C TYR A 168 11.41 4.32 15.96
N TYR A 169 10.90 4.17 14.73
CA TYR A 169 11.43 3.17 13.80
C TYR A 169 12.76 3.62 13.17
N ALA A 170 12.95 4.90 12.92
CA ALA A 170 14.22 5.45 12.45
C ALA A 170 15.37 5.14 13.45
N GLU A 171 15.13 5.32 14.73
CA GLU A 171 16.12 4.97 15.78
C GLU A 171 16.42 3.47 15.81
N LYS A 172 15.44 2.61 15.53
CA LYS A 172 15.65 1.16 15.40
C LYS A 172 16.42 0.77 14.13
N CYS A 173 16.44 1.61 13.09
CA CYS A 173 17.28 1.38 11.91
C CYS A 173 18.77 1.58 12.22
N ILE A 174 19.13 2.49 13.13
CA ILE A 174 20.51 2.92 13.37
C ILE A 174 21.44 1.73 13.65
N PRO A 175 21.14 0.81 14.60
CA PRO A 175 22.00 -0.34 14.87
C PRO A 175 22.04 -1.34 13.71
N CYS A 176 21.09 -1.28 12.77
CA CYS A 176 21.03 -2.18 11.62
C CYS A 176 21.84 -1.66 10.41
N LEU A 177 22.14 -0.35 10.35
CA LEU A 177 22.83 0.29 9.22
C LEU A 177 24.09 -0.45 8.77
N PRO A 178 25.02 -0.89 9.67
CA PRO A 178 26.24 -1.55 9.24
C PRO A 178 26.02 -2.90 8.52
N HIS A 179 24.83 -3.48 8.64
CA HIS A 179 24.47 -4.76 8.04
C HIS A 179 23.76 -4.62 6.69
N LEU A 180 23.40 -3.41 6.31
CA LEU A 180 22.79 -3.09 5.01
C LEU A 180 23.89 -2.92 3.95
N ASP A 181 23.55 -3.13 2.66
CA ASP A 181 24.45 -2.73 1.59
C ASP A 181 24.53 -1.19 1.46
N LYS A 182 25.54 -0.68 0.75
CA LYS A 182 25.77 0.78 0.65
C LYS A 182 24.57 1.56 0.14
N HIS A 183 23.87 1.04 -0.84
CA HIS A 183 22.69 1.69 -1.40
C HIS A 183 21.54 1.73 -0.38
N GLN A 184 21.33 0.61 0.31
CA GLN A 184 20.33 0.54 1.39
C GLN A 184 20.72 1.44 2.57
N GLN A 185 22.02 1.50 2.96
CA GLN A 185 22.52 2.41 4.00
C GLN A 185 22.20 3.86 3.66
N ALA A 186 22.43 4.28 2.41
CA ALA A 186 22.16 5.64 1.96
C ALA A 186 20.66 5.96 2.03
N SER A 187 19.82 5.10 1.46
CA SER A 187 18.36 5.27 1.48
C SER A 187 17.80 5.28 2.91
N THR A 188 18.25 4.35 3.76
CA THR A 188 17.82 4.31 5.17
C THR A 188 18.29 5.56 5.93
N SER A 189 19.53 6.04 5.70
CA SER A 189 20.03 7.28 6.29
C SER A 189 19.22 8.50 5.83
N GLU A 190 18.78 8.53 4.59
CA GLU A 190 17.86 9.54 4.07
C GLU A 190 16.54 9.56 4.88
N HIS A 191 15.89 8.40 5.05
CA HIS A 191 14.64 8.30 5.83
C HIS A 191 14.84 8.65 7.31
N ILE A 192 15.96 8.23 7.93
CA ILE A 192 16.33 8.62 9.29
C ILE A 192 16.45 10.16 9.38
N SER A 193 17.11 10.79 8.40
CA SER A 193 17.26 12.25 8.38
C SER A 193 15.92 12.97 8.31
N MET A 194 14.99 12.46 7.50
CA MET A 194 13.63 13.00 7.40
C MET A 194 12.86 12.86 8.71
N ALA A 195 12.97 11.72 9.38
CA ALA A 195 12.31 11.49 10.67
C ALA A 195 12.80 12.47 11.73
N TYR A 196 14.13 12.68 11.84
CA TYR A 196 14.70 13.68 12.74
C TYR A 196 14.31 15.11 12.35
N ALA A 197 14.31 15.45 11.06
CA ALA A 197 13.90 16.77 10.58
C ALA A 197 12.42 17.08 10.92
N ASN A 198 11.55 16.09 10.79
CA ASN A 198 10.12 16.23 11.15
C ASN A 198 9.92 16.49 12.66
N ARG A 199 10.85 16.04 13.49
CA ARG A 199 10.89 16.32 14.94
C ARG A 199 11.75 17.55 15.29
N LYS A 200 12.21 18.31 14.28
CA LYS A 200 13.07 19.50 14.43
C LYS A 200 14.43 19.21 15.10
N MET A 201 14.88 17.97 15.08
CA MET A 201 16.19 17.55 15.60
C MET A 201 17.27 17.74 14.52
N TYR A 202 17.51 19.00 14.14
CA TYR A 202 18.22 19.36 12.92
C TYR A 202 19.69 18.93 12.89
N ALA A 203 20.36 18.87 14.05
CA ALA A 203 21.76 18.39 14.12
C ALA A 203 21.88 16.92 13.68
N LEU A 204 21.00 16.04 14.20
CA LEU A 204 20.96 14.63 13.81
C LEU A 204 20.47 14.47 12.38
N ALA A 205 19.44 15.25 11.99
CA ALA A 205 18.94 15.25 10.62
C ALA A 205 20.08 15.59 9.62
N GLN A 206 20.89 16.61 9.92
CA GLN A 206 22.04 17.00 9.09
C GLN A 206 23.10 15.90 9.02
N GLN A 207 23.40 15.25 10.14
CA GLN A 207 24.37 14.16 10.18
C GLN A 207 23.98 13.03 9.23
N TYR A 208 22.77 12.49 9.36
CA TYR A 208 22.30 11.38 8.53
C TYR A 208 22.04 11.78 7.07
N ALA A 209 21.53 12.99 6.82
CA ALA A 209 21.39 13.49 5.46
C ALA A 209 22.76 13.63 4.76
N SER A 210 23.78 14.15 5.46
CA SER A 210 25.13 14.25 4.93
C SER A 210 25.78 12.89 4.67
N GLN A 211 25.46 11.89 5.47
CA GLN A 211 25.88 10.52 5.23
C GLN A 211 25.20 9.94 3.98
N ALA A 212 23.90 10.11 3.85
CA ALA A 212 23.14 9.62 2.71
C ALA A 212 23.66 10.15 1.37
N VAL A 213 23.85 11.46 1.25
CA VAL A 213 24.30 12.11 -0.01
C VAL A 213 25.75 11.80 -0.38
N LYS A 214 26.57 11.27 0.55
CA LYS A 214 27.93 10.80 0.25
C LYS A 214 27.95 9.45 -0.46
N GLU A 215 26.99 8.61 -0.15
CA GLU A 215 26.96 7.21 -0.61
C GLU A 215 26.09 7.02 -1.86
N ALA A 216 25.06 7.83 -2.05
CA ALA A 216 24.14 7.72 -3.18
C ALA A 216 23.42 9.04 -3.49
N GLN A 217 22.68 9.05 -4.62
CA GLN A 217 21.74 10.12 -4.92
C GLN A 217 20.49 10.00 -4.04
N CYS A 218 20.44 10.82 -3.00
CA CYS A 218 19.36 10.84 -2.00
C CYS A 218 18.65 12.19 -2.04
N PRO A 219 17.61 12.35 -2.86
CA PRO A 219 16.96 13.64 -3.10
C PRO A 219 16.25 14.19 -1.86
N ASP A 220 15.63 13.36 -1.04
CA ASP A 220 14.98 13.79 0.19
C ASP A 220 16.02 14.23 1.24
N ALA A 221 17.19 13.60 1.29
CA ALA A 221 18.30 14.06 2.12
C ALA A 221 18.82 15.43 1.67
N HIS A 222 18.93 15.67 0.37
CA HIS A 222 19.23 17.00 -0.17
C HIS A 222 18.14 18.02 0.19
N MET A 223 16.87 17.66 0.16
CA MET A 223 15.77 18.53 0.60
C MET A 223 15.93 18.91 2.09
N VAL A 224 16.25 17.95 2.95
CA VAL A 224 16.51 18.21 4.39
C VAL A 224 17.72 19.13 4.58
N LEU A 225 18.84 18.87 3.91
CA LEU A 225 20.04 19.74 3.98
C LEU A 225 19.75 21.15 3.51
N GLY A 226 19.00 21.30 2.43
CA GLY A 226 18.58 22.61 1.94
C GLY A 226 17.74 23.40 2.94
N ARG A 227 16.79 22.73 3.60
CA ARG A 227 15.98 23.33 4.68
C ARG A 227 16.84 23.80 5.85
N ILE A 228 17.78 22.97 6.30
CA ILE A 228 18.68 23.30 7.41
C ILE A 228 19.57 24.48 7.04
N ALA A 229 20.18 24.48 5.84
CA ALA A 229 21.00 25.58 5.34
C ALA A 229 20.21 26.91 5.24
N ALA A 230 18.96 26.84 4.79
CA ALA A 230 18.10 28.03 4.74
C ALA A 230 17.79 28.59 6.13
N MET A 231 17.61 27.75 7.12
CA MET A 231 17.45 28.17 8.52
C MET A 231 18.72 28.82 9.07
N GLN A 232 19.89 28.40 8.62
CA GLN A 232 21.19 28.97 8.96
C GLN A 232 21.55 30.19 8.09
N GLN A 233 20.61 30.69 7.28
CA GLN A 233 20.81 31.83 6.35
C GLN A 233 21.89 31.60 5.28
N GLN A 234 22.20 30.34 5.01
CA GLN A 234 23.17 29.94 3.97
C GLN A 234 22.47 29.72 2.62
N ASP A 235 21.93 30.76 2.03
CA ASP A 235 21.02 30.69 0.87
C ASP A 235 21.63 29.98 -0.33
N ASN A 236 22.91 30.21 -0.64
CA ASN A 236 23.59 29.56 -1.76
C ASN A 236 23.69 28.04 -1.56
N VAL A 237 23.97 27.60 -0.32
CA VAL A 237 24.06 26.18 0.05
C VAL A 237 22.66 25.54 0.00
N ALA A 238 21.66 26.23 0.55
CA ALA A 238 20.28 25.80 0.49
C ALA A 238 19.82 25.61 -0.96
N MET A 239 20.07 26.58 -1.83
CA MET A 239 19.70 26.53 -3.23
C MET A 239 20.39 25.39 -3.96
N HIS A 240 21.68 25.17 -3.72
CA HIS A 240 22.42 24.04 -4.30
C HIS A 240 21.76 22.70 -3.94
N HIS A 241 21.47 22.47 -2.67
CA HIS A 241 20.84 21.25 -2.23
C HIS A 241 19.42 21.08 -2.80
N TRP A 242 18.62 22.12 -2.82
CA TRP A 242 17.29 22.07 -3.42
C TRP A 242 17.31 21.80 -4.92
N GLN A 243 18.29 22.32 -5.65
CA GLN A 243 18.49 22.00 -7.07
C GLN A 243 18.81 20.50 -7.27
N GLN A 244 19.62 19.89 -6.42
CA GLN A 244 19.88 18.44 -6.48
C GLN A 244 18.61 17.64 -6.19
N ALA A 245 17.84 18.04 -5.18
CA ALA A 245 16.57 17.42 -4.85
C ALA A 245 15.54 17.53 -6.00
N LEU A 246 15.46 18.69 -6.67
CA LEU A 246 14.58 18.89 -7.82
C LEU A 246 15.00 18.06 -9.04
N ARG A 247 16.30 17.88 -9.25
CA ARG A 247 16.82 17.12 -10.39
C ARG A 247 16.51 15.62 -10.29
N HIS A 248 16.63 15.05 -9.10
CA HIS A 248 16.61 13.61 -8.89
C HIS A 248 15.40 13.11 -8.11
N GLY A 249 14.64 13.99 -7.43
CA GLY A 249 13.50 13.66 -6.60
C GLY A 249 12.26 13.28 -7.41
N ASP A 250 11.40 12.49 -6.77
CA ASP A 250 10.05 12.21 -7.25
C ASP A 250 9.15 13.45 -7.14
N ASP A 251 7.92 13.34 -7.62
CA ASP A 251 6.97 14.46 -7.59
C ASP A 251 6.68 14.97 -6.18
N ARG A 252 6.76 14.11 -5.16
CA ARG A 252 6.53 14.50 -3.75
C ARG A 252 7.72 15.26 -3.17
N CYS A 253 8.94 14.78 -3.44
CA CYS A 253 10.15 15.49 -3.06
C CYS A 253 10.19 16.86 -3.72
N ARG A 254 9.97 16.93 -5.04
CA ARG A 254 9.90 18.20 -5.79
C ARG A 254 8.85 19.15 -5.22
N LEU A 255 7.68 18.62 -4.89
CA LEU A 255 6.61 19.38 -4.27
C LEU A 255 7.03 19.99 -2.93
N ALA A 256 7.72 19.21 -2.08
CA ALA A 256 8.24 19.68 -0.80
C ALA A 256 9.27 20.80 -1.01
N VAL A 257 10.18 20.62 -1.95
CA VAL A 257 11.21 21.65 -2.29
C VAL A 257 10.57 22.94 -2.81
N PHE A 258 9.60 22.86 -3.72
CA PHE A 258 8.93 24.06 -4.22
C PHE A 258 8.18 24.83 -3.13
N LYS A 259 7.67 24.15 -2.11
CA LYS A 259 7.08 24.81 -0.94
C LYS A 259 8.11 25.59 -0.13
N GLU A 260 9.29 24.99 0.12
CA GLU A 260 10.39 25.66 0.82
C GLU A 260 10.87 26.87 0.01
N LEU A 261 11.11 26.69 -1.29
CA LEU A 261 11.51 27.76 -2.19
C LEU A 261 10.51 28.92 -2.19
N ARG A 262 9.22 28.61 -2.33
CA ARG A 262 8.17 29.63 -2.31
C ARG A 262 8.16 30.41 -0.99
N THR A 263 8.27 29.71 0.14
CA THR A 263 8.33 30.35 1.46
C THR A 263 9.50 31.32 1.53
N ARG A 264 10.66 30.91 1.02
CA ARG A 264 11.87 31.75 0.99
C ARG A 264 11.73 32.95 0.03
N MET A 265 11.18 32.74 -1.17
CA MET A 265 10.96 33.79 -2.17
C MET A 265 9.99 34.86 -1.66
N VAL A 266 8.94 34.47 -0.96
CA VAL A 266 8.03 35.41 -0.30
C VAL A 266 8.74 36.20 0.78
N ALA A 267 9.54 35.55 1.61
CA ALA A 267 10.29 36.19 2.69
C ALA A 267 11.34 37.21 2.16
N THR A 268 11.87 36.95 0.98
CA THR A 268 12.86 37.82 0.32
C THR A 268 12.25 38.84 -0.66
N GLY A 269 10.92 38.93 -0.75
CA GLY A 269 10.21 39.88 -1.61
C GLY A 269 10.23 39.54 -3.10
N GLN A 270 10.68 38.33 -3.51
CA GLN A 270 10.76 37.87 -4.89
C GLN A 270 9.42 37.34 -5.38
N GLN A 271 8.42 38.20 -5.54
CA GLN A 271 7.05 37.84 -5.84
C GLN A 271 6.89 37.02 -7.14
N ALA A 272 7.53 37.40 -8.22
CA ALA A 272 7.45 36.68 -9.51
C ALA A 272 7.95 35.22 -9.37
N SER A 273 9.08 35.01 -8.69
CA SER A 273 9.63 33.69 -8.43
C SER A 273 8.73 32.87 -7.49
N ALA A 274 8.12 33.50 -6.50
CA ALA A 274 7.18 32.85 -5.60
C ALA A 274 5.90 32.38 -6.32
N ILE A 275 5.42 33.14 -7.31
CA ILE A 275 4.31 32.77 -8.20
C ILE A 275 4.70 31.55 -9.05
N ALA A 276 5.84 31.58 -9.72
CA ALA A 276 6.33 30.44 -10.53
C ALA A 276 6.47 29.15 -9.70
N CYS A 277 6.93 29.25 -8.45
CA CYS A 277 6.92 28.12 -7.51
C CYS A 277 5.48 27.65 -7.20
N GLY A 278 4.53 28.57 -7.09
CA GLY A 278 3.11 28.28 -6.90
C GLY A 278 2.56 27.43 -8.05
N ASP A 279 2.83 27.81 -9.28
CA ASP A 279 2.39 27.08 -10.48
C ASP A 279 2.97 25.66 -10.53
N SER A 280 4.26 25.53 -10.17
CA SER A 280 4.93 24.22 -10.07
C SER A 280 4.29 23.33 -9.00
N ILE A 281 3.93 23.88 -7.84
CA ILE A 281 3.23 23.19 -6.74
C ILE A 281 1.88 22.65 -7.22
N ILE A 282 1.12 23.47 -7.96
CA ILE A 282 -0.18 23.13 -8.51
C ILE A 282 -0.08 21.92 -9.44
N MET A 283 0.80 22.03 -10.45
CA MET A 283 1.02 20.99 -11.46
C MET A 283 1.43 19.63 -10.83
N LEU A 284 2.35 19.67 -9.85
CA LEU A 284 2.81 18.45 -9.19
C LEU A 284 1.71 17.78 -8.36
N ALA A 285 0.90 18.56 -7.68
CA ALA A 285 -0.15 17.99 -6.87
C ALA A 285 -1.29 17.41 -7.70
N GLU A 286 -1.62 18.00 -8.85
CA GLU A 286 -2.53 17.37 -9.83
C GLU A 286 -2.03 16.01 -10.26
N ARG A 287 -0.74 15.92 -10.59
CA ARG A 287 -0.13 14.66 -10.99
C ARG A 287 -0.23 13.61 -9.89
N ILE A 288 0.09 13.99 -8.65
CA ILE A 288 -0.03 13.13 -7.48
C ILE A 288 -1.49 12.68 -7.26
N ILE A 289 -2.46 13.58 -7.40
CA ILE A 289 -3.89 13.24 -7.26
C ILE A 289 -4.33 12.29 -8.37
N LYS A 290 -3.94 12.55 -9.62
CA LYS A 290 -4.25 11.68 -10.76
C LYS A 290 -3.70 10.26 -10.56
N THR A 291 -2.48 10.16 -10.03
CA THR A 291 -1.91 8.86 -9.66
C THR A 291 -2.74 8.16 -8.60
N ARG A 292 -3.23 8.87 -7.57
CA ARG A 292 -4.11 8.29 -6.53
C ARG A 292 -5.44 7.75 -7.08
N GLN A 293 -6.06 8.41 -8.06
CA GLN A 293 -7.29 7.88 -8.70
C GLN A 293 -7.02 6.58 -9.46
N THR A 294 -5.86 6.46 -10.09
CA THR A 294 -5.41 5.20 -10.70
C THR A 294 -5.26 4.09 -9.66
N GLU A 295 -4.93 4.43 -8.44
CA GLU A 295 -4.74 3.55 -7.30
C GLU A 295 -6.06 2.97 -6.75
N GLN A 296 -7.14 3.74 -6.72
CA GLN A 296 -8.47 3.21 -6.37
C GLN A 296 -8.93 2.13 -7.36
N LEU A 297 -8.73 2.37 -8.65
CA LEU A 297 -8.97 1.37 -9.70
C LEU A 297 -8.13 0.11 -9.53
N MET A 298 -6.88 0.24 -9.08
CA MET A 298 -6.00 -0.88 -8.76
C MET A 298 -6.51 -1.70 -7.57
N GLN A 299 -7.05 -1.04 -6.57
CA GLN A 299 -7.65 -1.71 -5.41
C GLN A 299 -8.89 -2.52 -5.81
N GLU A 300 -9.80 -1.94 -6.59
CA GLU A 300 -11.00 -2.63 -7.10
C GLU A 300 -10.64 -3.84 -7.97
N GLN A 301 -9.64 -3.71 -8.85
CA GLN A 301 -9.19 -4.84 -9.68
C GLN A 301 -8.56 -5.97 -8.85
N ASN A 302 -7.73 -5.64 -7.86
CA ASN A 302 -7.16 -6.65 -6.97
C ASN A 302 -8.23 -7.39 -6.16
N ASP A 303 -9.22 -6.66 -5.66
CA ASP A 303 -10.34 -7.24 -4.93
C ASP A 303 -11.19 -8.14 -5.85
N PHE A 304 -11.38 -7.74 -7.12
CA PHE A 304 -12.05 -8.55 -8.14
C PHE A 304 -11.28 -9.84 -8.48
N GLU A 305 -9.95 -9.75 -8.72
CA GLU A 305 -9.11 -10.92 -9.01
C GLU A 305 -9.03 -11.90 -7.84
N GLN A 306 -8.96 -11.40 -6.61
CA GLN A 306 -9.03 -12.26 -5.41
C GLN A 306 -10.36 -12.97 -5.29
N ASN A 307 -11.45 -12.28 -5.63
CA ASN A 307 -12.77 -12.89 -5.68
C ASN A 307 -12.90 -13.93 -6.80
N GLU A 308 -12.28 -13.70 -7.96
CA GLU A 308 -12.24 -14.71 -9.05
C GLU A 308 -11.41 -15.94 -8.67
N ILE A 309 -10.24 -15.75 -8.03
CA ILE A 309 -9.41 -16.87 -7.55
C ILE A 309 -10.19 -17.67 -6.51
N ALA A 310 -10.81 -16.99 -5.54
CA ALA A 310 -11.64 -17.65 -4.52
C ALA A 310 -12.90 -18.31 -5.11
N ALA A 311 -13.43 -17.80 -6.21
CA ALA A 311 -14.54 -18.43 -6.93
C ALA A 311 -14.09 -19.69 -7.70
N ARG A 312 -12.92 -19.65 -8.35
CA ARG A 312 -12.31 -20.81 -9.02
C ARG A 312 -11.95 -21.93 -8.03
N ASP A 313 -11.37 -21.56 -6.88
CA ASP A 313 -11.04 -22.52 -5.83
C ASP A 313 -12.30 -23.18 -5.27
N ARG A 314 -13.38 -22.41 -5.08
CA ARG A 314 -14.69 -22.94 -4.72
C ARG A 314 -15.25 -23.86 -5.80
N GLN A 315 -15.16 -23.50 -7.07
CA GLN A 315 -15.61 -24.36 -8.17
C GLN A 315 -14.81 -25.66 -8.26
N LEU A 316 -13.47 -25.60 -8.11
CA LEU A 316 -12.61 -26.79 -8.01
C LEU A 316 -12.99 -27.68 -6.85
N LEU A 317 -13.27 -27.09 -5.70
CA LEU A 317 -13.75 -27.82 -4.51
C LEU A 317 -15.09 -28.51 -4.78
N TYR A 318 -16.04 -27.83 -5.43
CA TYR A 318 -17.32 -28.42 -5.82
C TYR A 318 -17.15 -29.55 -6.86
N VAL A 319 -16.24 -29.39 -7.83
CA VAL A 319 -15.92 -30.44 -8.81
C VAL A 319 -15.30 -31.64 -8.10
N ILE A 320 -14.35 -31.44 -7.20
CA ILE A 320 -13.73 -32.52 -6.42
C ILE A 320 -14.79 -33.25 -5.57
N ILE A 321 -15.65 -32.49 -4.87
CA ILE A 321 -16.74 -33.05 -4.06
C ILE A 321 -17.75 -33.79 -4.95
N SER A 322 -18.12 -33.24 -6.10
CA SER A 322 -19.08 -33.85 -7.02
C SER A 322 -18.57 -35.14 -7.67
N VAL A 323 -17.25 -35.25 -7.85
CA VAL A 323 -16.61 -36.47 -8.39
C VAL A 323 -16.31 -37.48 -7.27
N ALA A 324 -15.80 -37.02 -6.12
CA ALA A 324 -15.42 -37.87 -5.03
C ALA A 324 -16.65 -38.48 -4.29
N ALA A 325 -17.73 -37.72 -4.16
CA ALA A 325 -18.95 -38.21 -3.50
C ALA A 325 -19.60 -39.40 -4.24
N PRO A 326 -19.84 -39.39 -5.56
CA PRO A 326 -20.38 -40.55 -6.24
C PRO A 326 -19.40 -41.74 -6.29
N LEU A 327 -18.08 -41.50 -6.40
CA LEU A 327 -17.10 -42.60 -6.31
C LEU A 327 -17.07 -43.24 -4.91
N LEU A 328 -17.19 -42.45 -3.84
CA LEU A 328 -17.35 -42.97 -2.49
C LEU A 328 -18.66 -43.72 -2.34
N ILE A 329 -19.76 -43.23 -2.89
CA ILE A 329 -21.05 -43.91 -2.90
C ILE A 329 -20.96 -45.24 -3.65
N ILE A 330 -20.34 -45.29 -4.81
CA ILE A 330 -20.15 -46.52 -5.59
C ILE A 330 -19.26 -47.50 -4.81
N PHE A 331 -18.18 -47.02 -4.20
CA PHE A 331 -17.30 -47.84 -3.36
C PHE A 331 -18.04 -48.42 -2.17
N PHE A 332 -18.88 -47.66 -1.47
CA PHE A 332 -19.67 -48.13 -0.35
C PHE A 332 -20.77 -49.09 -0.78
N ILE A 333 -21.41 -48.90 -1.95
CA ILE A 333 -22.38 -49.81 -2.53
C ILE A 333 -21.70 -51.14 -2.88
N MET A 334 -20.51 -51.13 -3.49
CA MET A 334 -19.73 -52.33 -3.80
C MET A 334 -19.30 -53.08 -2.53
N MET A 335 -18.84 -52.34 -1.50
CA MET A 335 -18.49 -52.94 -0.21
C MET A 335 -19.72 -53.56 0.51
N ALA A 336 -20.85 -52.86 0.47
CA ALA A 336 -22.10 -53.38 1.03
C ALA A 336 -22.59 -54.65 0.27
N TYR A 337 -22.41 -54.65 -1.05
CA TYR A 337 -22.78 -55.79 -1.90
C TYR A 337 -21.83 -57.00 -1.70
N SER A 338 -20.52 -56.76 -1.54
CA SER A 338 -19.57 -57.87 -1.27
C SER A 338 -19.73 -58.47 0.12
N LYS A 339 -20.07 -57.67 1.13
CA LYS A 339 -20.36 -58.14 2.50
C LYS A 339 -21.73 -58.79 2.62
N ARG A 340 -22.72 -58.42 1.80
CA ARG A 340 -24.02 -59.11 1.73
C ARG A 340 -23.89 -60.58 1.32
N LYS A 341 -22.79 -60.94 0.68
CA LYS A 341 -22.54 -62.32 0.22
C LYS A 341 -21.96 -63.23 1.30
N GLU A 342 -21.44 -62.67 2.39
CA GLU A 342 -20.65 -63.46 3.35
C GLU A 342 -21.07 -63.43 4.83
N ARG A 343 -21.91 -62.52 5.30
CA ARG A 343 -22.28 -62.49 6.74
C ARG A 343 -23.67 -61.97 7.00
N MET A 344 -24.31 -62.65 7.91
CA MET A 344 -25.66 -62.49 8.43
C MET A 344 -25.92 -61.18 9.20
N LYS A 345 -27.14 -60.83 9.20
CA LYS A 345 -27.89 -59.65 9.63
C LYS A 345 -27.40 -58.82 10.84
N GLU A 346 -26.58 -59.29 11.72
CA GLU A 346 -26.23 -58.57 12.97
C GLU A 346 -25.08 -57.55 12.82
N GLU A 347 -24.13 -57.73 11.90
CA GLU A 347 -23.07 -56.75 11.69
C GLU A 347 -23.52 -55.56 10.84
N GLN A 348 -24.56 -55.72 10.03
CA GLN A 348 -25.11 -54.64 9.22
C GLN A 348 -25.73 -53.51 10.06
N LEU A 349 -26.38 -53.86 11.20
CA LEU A 349 -27.00 -52.85 12.08
C LEU A 349 -25.95 -51.96 12.75
N LYS A 350 -24.88 -52.55 13.26
CA LYS A 350 -23.80 -51.81 13.92
C LYS A 350 -23.00 -50.88 12.98
N SER A 351 -22.80 -51.31 11.70
CA SER A 351 -22.11 -50.48 10.75
C SER A 351 -22.96 -49.29 10.24
N GLN A 352 -24.28 -49.50 10.13
CA GLN A 352 -25.23 -48.44 9.80
C GLN A 352 -25.38 -47.40 10.92
N GLU A 353 -25.42 -47.83 12.18
CA GLU A 353 -25.44 -46.91 13.33
C GLU A 353 -24.17 -46.05 13.39
N GLN A 354 -22.99 -46.66 13.11
CA GLN A 354 -21.73 -45.92 13.10
C GLN A 354 -21.66 -44.90 11.97
N LEU A 355 -22.26 -45.19 10.82
CA LEU A 355 -22.34 -44.24 9.69
C LEU A 355 -23.22 -43.02 10.02
N VAL A 356 -24.37 -43.28 10.65
CA VAL A 356 -25.31 -42.24 11.08
C VAL A 356 -24.67 -41.31 12.12
N ILE A 357 -23.92 -41.86 13.08
CA ILE A 357 -23.21 -41.09 14.11
C ILE A 357 -22.14 -40.17 13.45
N ASN A 358 -21.43 -40.71 12.45
CA ASN A 358 -20.40 -39.89 11.74
C ASN A 358 -21.01 -38.75 10.90
N TYR A 359 -22.12 -39.00 10.22
CA TYR A 359 -22.83 -37.94 9.48
C TYR A 359 -23.46 -36.92 10.43
N SER A 360 -24.00 -37.40 11.60
CA SER A 360 -24.52 -36.48 12.62
C SER A 360 -23.42 -35.54 13.15
N ARG A 361 -22.18 -36.04 13.36
CA ARG A 361 -21.05 -35.20 13.75
C ARG A 361 -20.65 -34.20 12.65
N GLN A 362 -20.64 -34.63 11.38
CA GLN A 362 -20.33 -33.74 10.28
C GLN A 362 -21.38 -32.65 10.10
N ILE A 363 -22.64 -32.95 10.33
CA ILE A 363 -23.74 -31.98 10.33
C ILE A 363 -23.54 -30.98 11.47
N ASP A 364 -23.20 -31.43 12.67
CA ASP A 364 -22.93 -30.57 13.84
C ASP A 364 -21.72 -29.62 13.58
N ASP A 365 -20.70 -30.15 12.92
CA ASP A 365 -19.53 -29.33 12.60
C ASP A 365 -19.82 -28.29 11.48
N MET A 366 -20.62 -28.66 10.48
CA MET A 366 -21.09 -27.70 9.46
C MET A 366 -22.08 -26.68 10.03
N GLU A 367 -22.96 -27.06 10.94
CA GLU A 367 -23.84 -26.11 11.63
C GLU A 367 -23.04 -25.10 12.49
N LYS A 368 -22.00 -25.57 13.18
CA LYS A 368 -21.11 -24.67 13.93
C LYS A 368 -20.37 -23.69 13.02
N ALA A 369 -19.84 -24.18 11.90
CA ALA A 369 -19.17 -23.32 10.91
C ALA A 369 -20.12 -22.29 10.29
N TYR A 370 -21.36 -22.70 9.97
CA TYR A 370 -22.40 -21.80 9.46
C TYR A 370 -22.77 -20.70 10.48
N LYS A 371 -22.92 -21.11 11.76
CA LYS A 371 -23.25 -20.17 12.84
C LYS A 371 -22.16 -19.11 13.07
N ASN A 372 -20.88 -19.53 12.99
CA ASN A 372 -19.75 -18.63 13.10
C ASN A 372 -19.73 -17.61 11.94
N ASN A 373 -19.95 -18.05 10.72
CA ASN A 373 -20.03 -17.16 9.55
C ASN A 373 -21.21 -16.17 9.64
N CYS A 374 -22.34 -16.60 10.18
CA CYS A 374 -23.49 -15.71 10.42
C CYS A 374 -23.19 -14.64 11.48
N GLN A 375 -22.45 -15.00 12.55
CA GLN A 375 -22.03 -14.03 13.57
C GLN A 375 -21.05 -13.01 13.01
N GLU A 376 -20.09 -13.45 12.20
CA GLU A 376 -19.10 -12.57 11.58
C GLU A 376 -19.75 -11.59 10.58
N ASN A 377 -20.69 -12.07 9.78
CA ASN A 377 -21.49 -11.23 8.90
C ASN A 377 -22.34 -10.19 9.65
N SER A 378 -22.87 -10.57 10.81
CA SER A 378 -23.63 -9.64 11.65
C SER A 378 -22.75 -8.57 12.25
N ARG A 379 -21.50 -8.92 12.64
CA ARG A 379 -20.50 -7.99 13.14
C ARG A 379 -20.09 -6.98 12.06
N LEU A 380 -19.74 -7.48 10.85
CA LEU A 380 -19.38 -6.61 9.72
C LEU A 380 -20.53 -5.68 9.32
N LYS A 381 -21.79 -6.14 9.39
CA LYS A 381 -22.96 -5.26 9.16
C LYS A 381 -23.07 -4.15 10.22
N SER A 382 -22.80 -4.47 11.48
CA SER A 382 -22.82 -3.48 12.56
C SER A 382 -21.69 -2.45 12.41
N GLU A 383 -20.49 -2.87 12.03
CA GLU A 383 -19.36 -1.98 11.74
C GLU A 383 -19.67 -1.02 10.57
N LEU A 384 -20.26 -1.56 9.50
CA LEU A 384 -20.73 -0.75 8.36
C LEU A 384 -21.79 0.28 8.78
N GLN A 385 -22.70 -0.08 9.68
CA GLN A 385 -23.69 0.86 10.20
C GLN A 385 -23.05 2.00 10.99
N VAL A 386 -22.04 1.70 11.81
CA VAL A 386 -21.31 2.72 12.59
C VAL A 386 -20.60 3.72 11.67
N ILE A 387 -19.94 3.21 10.62
CA ILE A 387 -19.27 4.06 9.63
C ILE A 387 -20.29 4.97 8.90
N ARG A 388 -21.41 4.40 8.47
CA ARG A 388 -22.49 5.17 7.81
C ARG A 388 -23.07 6.25 8.73
N LYS A 389 -23.25 5.92 10.02
CA LYS A 389 -23.77 6.88 11.01
C LYS A 389 -22.80 8.04 11.21
N LYS A 390 -21.49 7.77 11.41
CA LYS A 390 -20.46 8.82 11.53
C LYS A 390 -20.42 9.75 10.33
N ARG A 391 -20.52 9.20 9.13
CA ARG A 391 -20.57 10.01 7.90
C ARG A 391 -21.84 10.87 7.84
N SER A 392 -22.97 10.30 8.23
CA SER A 392 -24.24 11.04 8.28
C SER A 392 -24.22 12.19 9.29
N GLU A 393 -23.61 11.96 10.47
CA GLU A 393 -23.44 12.97 11.51
C GLU A 393 -22.57 14.15 11.03
N LEU A 394 -21.47 13.82 10.32
CA LEU A 394 -20.57 14.82 9.73
C LEU A 394 -21.31 15.67 8.67
N ILE A 395 -22.07 15.05 7.80
CA ILE A 395 -22.88 15.74 6.80
C ILE A 395 -23.95 16.62 7.45
N HIS A 396 -24.60 16.14 8.51
CA HIS A 396 -25.62 16.92 9.21
C HIS A 396 -25.02 18.16 9.92
N MET A 397 -23.88 18.00 10.56
CA MET A 397 -23.11 19.12 11.12
C MET A 397 -22.75 20.14 10.03
N GLY A 398 -22.28 19.66 8.90
CA GLY A 398 -21.95 20.47 7.74
C GLY A 398 -23.16 21.23 7.17
N GLU A 399 -24.35 20.62 7.15
CA GLU A 399 -25.59 21.25 6.75
C GLU A 399 -25.93 22.44 7.65
N GLN A 400 -25.79 22.27 8.97
CA GLN A 400 -26.02 23.36 9.92
C GLN A 400 -25.05 24.52 9.67
N ARG A 401 -23.75 24.21 9.50
CA ARG A 401 -22.73 25.21 9.21
C ARG A 401 -22.97 25.92 7.88
N PHE A 402 -23.46 25.21 6.87
CA PHE A 402 -23.83 25.79 5.58
C PHE A 402 -25.00 26.75 5.70
N LYS A 403 -26.05 26.38 6.46
CA LYS A 403 -27.19 27.25 6.74
C LYS A 403 -26.78 28.51 7.51
N GLU A 404 -25.93 28.38 8.55
CA GLU A 404 -25.37 29.51 9.29
C GLU A 404 -24.68 30.53 8.36
N ILE A 405 -23.82 30.06 7.47
CA ILE A 405 -23.13 30.92 6.49
C ILE A 405 -24.11 31.57 5.53
N ARG A 406 -25.10 30.85 5.03
CA ARG A 406 -26.14 31.37 4.11
C ARG A 406 -27.02 32.43 4.77
N GLN A 407 -27.21 32.35 6.09
CA GLN A 407 -27.95 33.35 6.90
C GLN A 407 -27.07 34.52 7.36
N GLY A 408 -25.84 34.59 6.88
CA GLY A 408 -24.91 35.68 7.20
C GLY A 408 -24.12 35.48 8.49
N GLY A 409 -24.01 34.27 8.99
CA GLY A 409 -23.15 33.89 10.10
C GLY A 409 -21.66 34.09 9.80
N THR A 410 -20.83 33.95 10.84
CA THR A 410 -19.37 34.10 10.76
C THR A 410 -18.68 32.86 11.25
N VAL A 411 -17.44 32.61 10.78
CA VAL A 411 -16.61 31.45 11.19
C VAL A 411 -15.75 31.74 12.42
N ALA A 412 -16.07 32.76 13.22
CA ALA A 412 -15.25 33.18 14.35
C ALA A 412 -15.00 32.07 15.40
N ALA A 413 -15.97 31.17 15.56
CA ALA A 413 -15.92 30.06 16.52
C ALA A 413 -15.65 28.70 15.86
N TRP A 414 -15.36 28.65 14.53
CA TRP A 414 -15.18 27.39 13.81
C TRP A 414 -13.79 26.79 14.05
N GLY A 415 -13.75 25.52 14.40
CA GLY A 415 -12.57 24.69 14.41
C GLY A 415 -12.36 23.96 13.08
N LYS A 416 -11.36 23.12 13.02
CA LYS A 416 -11.03 22.32 11.85
C LYS A 416 -12.20 21.42 11.43
N ASP A 417 -12.81 20.77 12.40
CA ASP A 417 -13.90 19.81 12.15
C ASP A 417 -15.14 20.48 11.55
N ASP A 418 -15.38 21.75 11.86
CA ASP A 418 -16.48 22.53 11.26
C ASP A 418 -16.24 22.80 9.78
N PHE A 419 -15.00 23.12 9.41
CA PHE A 419 -14.63 23.29 8.00
C PHE A 419 -14.68 21.95 7.23
N ASP A 420 -14.22 20.87 7.86
CA ASP A 420 -14.28 19.53 7.28
C ASP A 420 -15.74 19.13 7.04
N ALA A 421 -16.61 19.33 8.01
CA ALA A 421 -18.03 19.04 7.91
C ALA A 421 -18.72 19.89 6.85
N PHE A 422 -18.44 21.19 6.80
CA PHE A 422 -19.01 22.11 5.79
C PHE A 422 -18.64 21.66 4.37
N VAL A 423 -17.37 21.33 4.15
CA VAL A 423 -16.89 20.87 2.84
C VAL A 423 -17.51 19.54 2.47
N GLU A 424 -17.63 18.60 3.42
CA GLU A 424 -18.22 17.28 3.14
C GLU A 424 -19.72 17.37 2.86
N TYR A 425 -20.44 18.26 3.56
CA TYR A 425 -21.83 18.56 3.22
C TYR A 425 -21.95 19.16 1.82
N TYR A 426 -21.14 20.18 1.50
CA TYR A 426 -21.17 20.79 0.16
C TYR A 426 -20.81 19.77 -0.93
N ARG A 427 -19.89 18.86 -0.65
CA ARG A 427 -19.57 17.72 -1.52
C ARG A 427 -20.76 16.79 -1.73
N SER A 428 -21.60 16.62 -0.72
CA SER A 428 -22.79 15.75 -0.82
C SER A 428 -23.89 16.33 -1.71
N ILE A 429 -23.98 17.67 -1.83
CA ILE A 429 -25.03 18.36 -2.63
C ILE A 429 -24.51 18.85 -3.99
N GLU A 430 -23.24 19.17 -4.09
CA GLU A 430 -22.60 19.77 -5.27
C GLU A 430 -21.23 19.11 -5.55
N GLY A 431 -21.23 17.78 -5.55
CA GLY A 431 -20.00 16.98 -5.66
C GLY A 431 -19.19 17.29 -6.92
N GLU A 432 -19.85 17.52 -8.06
CA GLU A 432 -19.18 17.90 -9.31
C GLU A 432 -18.41 19.23 -9.18
N LYS A 433 -19.00 20.22 -8.51
CA LYS A 433 -18.34 21.51 -8.29
C LYS A 433 -17.16 21.39 -7.35
N VAL A 434 -17.26 20.56 -6.31
CA VAL A 434 -16.14 20.27 -5.42
C VAL A 434 -15.02 19.55 -6.17
N ALA A 435 -15.35 18.56 -6.99
CA ALA A 435 -14.38 17.86 -7.81
C ALA A 435 -13.68 18.80 -8.81
N VAL A 436 -14.41 19.74 -9.41
CA VAL A 436 -13.82 20.79 -10.27
C VAL A 436 -12.84 21.67 -9.46
N MET A 437 -13.19 22.05 -8.22
CA MET A 437 -12.29 22.84 -7.37
C MET A 437 -11.04 22.03 -7.02
N GLU A 438 -11.17 20.77 -6.61
CA GLU A 438 -10.05 19.87 -6.30
C GLU A 438 -9.15 19.64 -7.51
N ASN A 439 -9.74 19.58 -8.69
CA ASN A 439 -9.00 19.49 -9.95
C ASN A 439 -8.37 20.83 -10.39
N THR A 440 -8.93 21.96 -9.99
CA THR A 440 -8.50 23.30 -10.40
C THR A 440 -7.42 23.89 -9.50
N TYR A 441 -7.39 23.50 -8.23
CA TYR A 441 -6.50 24.06 -7.21
C TYR A 441 -5.68 22.97 -6.54
N ASP A 442 -4.48 23.32 -6.08
CA ASP A 442 -3.61 22.40 -5.38
C ASP A 442 -3.68 22.58 -3.86
N LYS A 443 -3.48 21.47 -3.12
CA LYS A 443 -3.39 21.43 -1.64
C LYS A 443 -4.47 22.24 -0.93
N LEU A 444 -5.69 22.02 -1.34
CA LEU A 444 -6.84 22.61 -0.68
C LEU A 444 -6.98 22.03 0.74
N THR A 445 -6.72 22.83 1.75
CA THR A 445 -7.22 22.56 3.10
C THR A 445 -8.73 22.75 3.13
N SER A 446 -9.42 22.16 4.09
CA SER A 446 -10.87 22.36 4.26
C SER A 446 -11.23 23.84 4.41
N TYR A 447 -10.37 24.65 5.04
CA TYR A 447 -10.54 26.10 5.09
C TYR A 447 -10.39 26.76 3.72
N ASN A 448 -9.42 26.34 2.91
CA ASN A 448 -9.24 26.86 1.56
C ASN A 448 -10.39 26.47 0.64
N MET A 449 -10.86 25.23 0.78
CA MET A 449 -12.03 24.73 0.07
C MET A 449 -13.29 25.51 0.46
N PHE A 450 -13.49 25.72 1.78
CA PHE A 450 -14.55 26.57 2.30
C PHE A 450 -14.52 27.96 1.66
N PHE A 451 -13.35 28.60 1.62
CA PHE A 451 -13.19 29.93 0.99
C PHE A 451 -13.61 29.93 -0.48
N LEU A 452 -13.24 28.90 -1.25
CA LEU A 452 -13.67 28.76 -2.65
C LEU A 452 -15.20 28.53 -2.76
N ILE A 453 -15.74 27.72 -1.88
CA ILE A 453 -17.18 27.45 -1.83
C ILE A 453 -17.98 28.74 -1.57
N LEU A 454 -17.48 29.65 -0.73
CA LEU A 454 -18.15 30.94 -0.48
C LEU A 454 -18.37 31.73 -1.79
N PHE A 455 -17.38 31.76 -2.67
CA PHE A 455 -17.57 32.37 -4.02
C PHE A 455 -18.62 31.63 -4.85
N GLN A 456 -18.58 30.31 -4.80
CA GLN A 456 -19.47 29.46 -5.60
C GLN A 456 -20.94 29.59 -5.17
N ILE A 457 -21.19 29.82 -3.90
CA ILE A 457 -22.54 30.03 -3.38
C ILE A 457 -23.00 31.51 -3.44
N GLY A 458 -22.21 32.38 -4.10
CA GLY A 458 -22.59 33.76 -4.39
C GLY A 458 -22.39 34.77 -3.27
N ILE A 459 -21.49 34.49 -2.32
CA ILE A 459 -21.12 35.46 -1.27
C ILE A 459 -20.30 36.58 -1.89
N SER A 460 -20.72 37.82 -1.66
CA SER A 460 -20.03 38.99 -2.21
C SER A 460 -18.66 39.21 -1.54
N GLU A 461 -17.71 39.80 -2.28
CA GLU A 461 -16.39 40.13 -1.72
C GLU A 461 -16.50 41.13 -0.55
N ALA A 462 -17.55 41.93 -0.51
CA ALA A 462 -17.79 42.88 0.56
C ALA A 462 -18.20 42.17 1.87
N ASP A 463 -18.85 41.03 1.79
CA ASP A 463 -19.30 40.26 2.95
C ASP A 463 -18.24 39.29 3.49
N MET A 464 -17.28 38.91 2.66
CA MET A 464 -16.19 37.97 3.01
C MET A 464 -15.44 38.32 4.30
N PRO A 465 -15.02 39.58 4.52
CA PRO A 465 -14.34 39.96 5.76
C PRO A 465 -15.16 39.66 7.00
N ARG A 466 -16.47 39.93 6.93
CA ARG A 466 -17.42 39.69 8.04
C ARG A 466 -17.59 38.18 8.27
N ILE A 467 -17.82 37.41 7.24
CA ILE A 467 -18.05 35.95 7.35
C ILE A 467 -16.78 35.26 7.85
N LEU A 468 -15.64 35.60 7.30
CA LEU A 468 -14.35 35.02 7.69
C LEU A 468 -13.83 35.54 9.02
N ASN A 469 -14.48 36.54 9.61
CA ASN A 469 -14.00 37.26 10.79
C ASN A 469 -12.53 37.72 10.64
N ARG A 470 -12.24 38.35 9.48
CA ARG A 470 -10.89 38.80 9.12
C ARG A 470 -10.94 40.21 8.53
N ALA A 471 -9.84 40.94 8.68
CA ALA A 471 -9.71 42.23 8.04
C ALA A 471 -9.78 42.11 6.50
N ALA A 472 -10.31 43.12 5.82
CA ALA A 472 -10.44 43.13 4.37
C ALA A 472 -9.10 42.91 3.64
N GLY A 473 -7.99 43.41 4.19
CA GLY A 473 -6.65 43.15 3.70
C GLY A 473 -6.29 41.67 3.74
N THR A 474 -6.61 40.99 4.80
CA THR A 474 -6.36 39.54 4.95
C THR A 474 -7.18 38.72 3.95
N VAL A 475 -8.42 39.12 3.66
CA VAL A 475 -9.27 38.46 2.66
C VAL A 475 -8.69 38.67 1.26
N ARG A 476 -8.19 39.84 0.94
CA ARG A 476 -7.50 40.11 -0.33
C ARG A 476 -6.24 39.24 -0.47
N THR A 477 -5.46 39.10 0.60
CA THR A 477 -4.28 38.22 0.62
C THR A 477 -4.69 36.76 0.43
N LEU A 478 -5.76 36.31 1.08
CA LEU A 478 -6.31 34.95 0.88
C LEU A 478 -6.74 34.75 -0.57
N LYS A 479 -7.44 35.72 -1.17
CA LYS A 479 -7.84 35.65 -2.57
C LYS A 479 -6.64 35.63 -3.52
N SER A 480 -5.63 36.42 -3.26
CA SER A 480 -4.37 36.42 -4.04
C SER A 480 -3.66 35.07 -3.91
N ARG A 481 -3.60 34.52 -2.68
CA ARG A 481 -3.04 33.19 -2.42
C ARG A 481 -3.81 32.09 -3.13
N MET A 482 -5.14 32.17 -3.17
CA MET A 482 -5.96 31.21 -3.91
C MET A 482 -5.74 31.31 -5.42
N LYS A 483 -5.54 32.52 -5.96
CA LYS A 483 -5.16 32.69 -7.38
C LYS A 483 -3.83 32.02 -7.69
N GLY A 484 -2.84 32.12 -6.80
CA GLY A 484 -1.54 31.44 -6.96
C GLY A 484 -1.59 29.93 -6.77
N LEU A 485 -2.67 29.39 -6.17
CA LEU A 485 -2.93 27.96 -6.06
C LEU A 485 -3.74 27.43 -7.28
N LYS A 486 -4.18 28.30 -8.18
CA LYS A 486 -4.94 27.89 -9.35
C LYS A 486 -3.99 27.33 -10.41
N LYS A 487 -4.27 26.16 -10.87
CA LYS A 487 -3.56 25.47 -11.95
C LYS A 487 -3.62 26.31 -13.24
N GLU A 488 -2.52 26.46 -13.94
CA GLU A 488 -2.57 27.01 -15.29
C GLU A 488 -3.30 26.02 -16.21
N ALA A 489 -4.27 26.53 -16.94
CA ALA A 489 -4.96 25.74 -17.96
C ALA A 489 -3.93 25.33 -19.02
N THR A 490 -3.55 24.07 -19.03
CA THR A 490 -2.83 23.48 -20.15
C THR A 490 -3.73 23.62 -21.37
N GLN A 491 -3.40 24.53 -22.28
CA GLN A 491 -3.98 24.55 -23.61
C GLN A 491 -3.61 23.22 -24.28
N VAL A 492 -4.61 22.37 -24.45
CA VAL A 492 -4.57 21.23 -25.38
C VAL A 492 -5.13 21.70 -26.72
#